data_6818e104b6d0e05d33c454c58a9f1cd5
#
_entry.id   6818e104b6d0e05d33c454c58a9f1cd5
#
_cell.length_a   1.000
_cell.length_b   1.000
_cell.length_c   1.000
_cell.angle_alpha   90.00
_cell.angle_beta   90.00
_cell.angle_gamma   90.00
#
_symmetry.space_group_name_H-M   'P 1'
#
loop_
_entity.id
_entity.type
_entity.pdbx_description
1 polymer ?
#
loop_
_entity_poly.entity_id
_entity_poly.type
_entity_poly.pdbx_seq_one_letter_code
_entity_poly.pdbx_strand_id
1 'polypeptide(L)'
;MSAPKFRLCAGSQQVHNTASMSSPSTTLAPSYWLVVPTYNPGAEVWSRWIAALAQQTHPPQQVFVVDSSSTDGTPALSRAAGFKVFTVAPEKFNHGGTRQWALDQALAQQATAPSFVVYLTQDAILAQPKAIHQLLSSFQDPHVAAAFGRQIPHSQAPWLEAHARHYNYPDTSRTVSLQDKHTLGLKVCFFSDAFAAYRLETLQQQGGFPKHVPLGEDTFVAGKLLLSGHSLRYEALAAVYHSHQYNGLQDFQRMFDTGVFHAQNPWLQASFGSAEGEGLRYTRAQLHYLQTHKSSVSVVLGVAQLVFRNAIKWLGYRLGKMHTFLPRSLNRALAMHKPYWSTASSQQQA
;
A
#
# COMPACT_ATOMS: atom_id res chain seq x y z
N MET A 1 -24.66 14.83 -82.10
CA MET A 1 -23.33 14.74 -82.73
C MET A 1 -22.37 14.06 -81.83
N SER A 2 -22.06 12.88 -82.23
CA SER A 2 -20.83 12.09 -82.32
C SER A 2 -20.04 11.89 -81.03
N ALA A 3 -20.06 10.67 -80.61
CA ALA A 3 -18.96 10.02 -79.87
C ALA A 3 -17.69 9.85 -80.73
N PRO A 4 -16.55 9.60 -80.16
CA PRO A 4 -16.04 8.27 -80.42
C PRO A 4 -15.45 7.50 -79.20
N LYS A 5 -15.50 6.21 -79.44
CA LYS A 5 -14.92 5.08 -78.68
C LYS A 5 -13.39 5.11 -78.70
N PHE A 6 -12.73 4.61 -77.65
CA PHE A 6 -11.56 3.74 -77.82
C PHE A 6 -11.34 2.85 -76.56
N ARG A 7 -11.15 1.72 -76.77
CA ARG A 7 -10.78 0.34 -76.47
C ARG A 7 -9.87 0.08 -75.27
N LEU A 8 -10.21 -0.99 -74.62
CA LEU A 8 -9.52 -1.86 -73.69
C LEU A 8 -8.00 -2.10 -73.93
N CYS A 9 -7.28 -2.14 -72.83
CA CYS A 9 -6.23 -3.16 -72.64
C CYS A 9 -6.24 -3.69 -71.21
N ALA A 10 -6.31 -5.01 -71.10
CA ALA A 10 -6.32 -5.77 -69.86
C ALA A 10 -4.90 -5.87 -69.28
N GLY A 11 -4.78 -5.84 -68.00
CA GLY A 11 -3.59 -6.12 -67.23
C GLY A 11 -3.95 -6.52 -65.83
N SER A 12 -4.26 -7.77 -65.63
CA SER A 12 -4.47 -8.42 -64.34
C SER A 12 -3.12 -8.57 -63.61
N GLN A 13 -2.94 -7.83 -62.52
CA GLN A 13 -2.00 -8.22 -61.47
C GLN A 13 -2.76 -8.39 -60.17
N GLN A 14 -2.99 -9.64 -59.80
CA GLN A 14 -3.41 -10.03 -58.44
C GLN A 14 -2.21 -9.77 -57.50
N VAL A 15 -2.32 -8.74 -56.70
CA VAL A 15 -1.47 -8.56 -55.53
C VAL A 15 -2.09 -9.42 -54.43
N HIS A 16 -1.51 -10.58 -54.15
CA HIS A 16 -1.77 -11.36 -52.96
C HIS A 16 -1.24 -10.57 -51.75
N ASN A 17 -2.16 -9.85 -51.11
CA ASN A 17 -1.87 -9.25 -49.81
C ASN A 17 -2.08 -10.35 -48.76
N THR A 18 -1.04 -11.11 -48.47
CA THR A 18 -0.94 -11.99 -47.31
C THR A 18 -0.76 -11.09 -46.10
N ALA A 19 -1.87 -10.58 -45.55
CA ALA A 19 -1.89 -10.02 -44.22
C ALA A 19 -1.53 -11.16 -43.26
N SER A 20 -0.27 -11.15 -42.81
CA SER A 20 0.21 -11.94 -41.69
C SER A 20 -0.65 -11.55 -40.48
N MET A 21 -1.65 -12.36 -40.17
CA MET A 21 -2.32 -12.31 -38.87
C MET A 21 -1.29 -12.72 -37.83
N SER A 22 -0.63 -11.72 -37.23
CA SER A 22 0.14 -11.90 -36.00
C SER A 22 -0.82 -12.48 -34.96
N SER A 23 -0.61 -13.75 -34.62
CA SER A 23 -1.28 -14.41 -33.51
C SER A 23 -1.17 -13.48 -32.29
N PRO A 24 -2.25 -13.28 -31.49
CA PRO A 24 -2.13 -12.51 -30.27
C PRO A 24 -1.06 -13.20 -29.42
N SER A 25 0.02 -12.49 -29.16
CA SER A 25 1.04 -12.91 -28.22
C SER A 25 0.34 -13.15 -26.90
N THR A 26 0.21 -14.39 -26.49
CA THR A 26 -0.28 -14.77 -25.17
C THR A 26 0.78 -14.30 -24.19
N THR A 27 0.74 -13.02 -23.81
CA THR A 27 1.56 -12.51 -22.71
C THR A 27 1.16 -13.30 -21.49
N LEU A 28 2.03 -14.21 -21.06
CA LEU A 28 1.86 -14.94 -19.80
C LEU A 28 1.54 -13.92 -18.70
N ALA A 29 0.50 -14.20 -17.94
CA ALA A 29 0.13 -13.35 -16.83
C ALA A 29 1.35 -13.16 -15.90
N PRO A 30 1.64 -11.93 -15.44
CA PRO A 30 2.88 -11.63 -14.73
C PRO A 30 2.98 -12.46 -13.44
N SER A 31 4.11 -13.14 -13.26
CA SER A 31 4.35 -13.97 -12.06
C SER A 31 4.56 -13.11 -10.81
N TYR A 32 3.99 -13.54 -9.67
CA TYR A 32 4.17 -12.83 -8.40
C TYR A 32 4.14 -13.76 -7.20
N TRP A 33 4.80 -13.32 -6.14
CA TRP A 33 4.65 -13.86 -4.79
C TRP A 33 3.77 -12.95 -3.96
N LEU A 34 3.02 -13.54 -3.02
CA LEU A 34 2.23 -12.79 -2.05
C LEU A 34 2.85 -12.94 -0.66
N VAL A 35 3.13 -11.83 0.00
CA VAL A 35 3.68 -11.79 1.37
C VAL A 35 2.64 -11.16 2.29
N VAL A 36 2.32 -11.84 3.39
CA VAL A 36 1.34 -11.38 4.37
C VAL A 36 1.89 -11.52 5.79
N PRO A 37 2.10 -10.40 6.51
CA PRO A 37 2.40 -10.43 7.93
C PRO A 37 1.12 -10.71 8.74
N THR A 38 1.22 -11.62 9.74
CA THR A 38 0.09 -12.01 10.59
C THR A 38 0.44 -11.95 12.07
N TYR A 39 -0.56 -11.56 12.87
CA TYR A 39 -0.56 -11.67 14.33
C TYR A 39 -1.98 -11.73 14.87
N ASN A 40 -2.42 -12.91 15.28
CA ASN A 40 -3.72 -13.17 15.88
C ASN A 40 -4.90 -12.48 15.17
N PRO A 41 -5.11 -12.67 13.84
CA PRO A 41 -6.27 -12.08 13.14
C PRO A 41 -7.60 -12.68 13.58
N GLY A 42 -7.59 -13.84 14.24
CA GLY A 42 -8.74 -14.67 14.52
C GLY A 42 -9.08 -15.62 13.38
N ALA A 43 -9.48 -16.83 13.71
CA ALA A 43 -9.72 -17.91 12.74
C ALA A 43 -10.80 -17.54 11.69
N GLU A 44 -11.85 -16.81 12.09
CA GLU A 44 -12.90 -16.38 11.17
C GLU A 44 -12.40 -15.36 10.14
N VAL A 45 -11.71 -14.31 10.60
CA VAL A 45 -11.16 -13.27 9.70
C VAL A 45 -10.15 -13.90 8.77
N TRP A 46 -9.27 -14.77 9.29
CA TRP A 46 -8.25 -15.42 8.49
C TRP A 46 -8.84 -16.39 7.45
N SER A 47 -9.86 -17.15 7.81
CA SER A 47 -10.56 -18.04 6.86
C SER A 47 -11.25 -17.22 5.73
N ARG A 48 -11.85 -16.09 6.03
CA ARG A 48 -12.43 -15.18 5.03
C ARG A 48 -11.36 -14.60 4.11
N TRP A 49 -10.19 -14.24 4.66
CA TRP A 49 -9.05 -13.75 3.89
C TRP A 49 -8.56 -14.83 2.90
N ILE A 50 -8.35 -16.07 3.37
CA ILE A 50 -7.97 -17.22 2.53
C ILE A 50 -9.00 -17.46 1.43
N ALA A 51 -10.29 -17.45 1.76
CA ALA A 51 -11.36 -17.64 0.79
C ALA A 51 -11.39 -16.54 -0.29
N ALA A 52 -11.17 -15.28 0.08
CA ALA A 52 -11.10 -14.17 -0.86
C ALA A 52 -9.88 -14.28 -1.80
N LEU A 53 -8.74 -14.75 -1.28
CA LEU A 53 -7.56 -15.04 -2.10
C LEU A 53 -7.80 -16.20 -3.08
N ALA A 54 -8.43 -17.27 -2.63
CA ALA A 54 -8.74 -18.43 -3.47
C ALA A 54 -9.69 -18.12 -4.65
N GLN A 55 -10.46 -17.05 -4.55
CA GLN A 55 -11.35 -16.57 -5.61
C GLN A 55 -10.65 -15.70 -6.66
N GLN A 56 -9.36 -15.37 -6.49
CA GLN A 56 -8.67 -14.51 -7.44
C GLN A 56 -8.45 -15.20 -8.78
N THR A 57 -8.79 -14.48 -9.86
CA THR A 57 -8.60 -14.97 -11.26
C THR A 57 -7.12 -15.07 -11.66
N HIS A 58 -6.24 -14.45 -10.90
CA HIS A 58 -4.79 -14.49 -11.08
C HIS A 58 -4.15 -14.92 -9.75
N PRO A 59 -3.97 -16.23 -9.52
CA PRO A 59 -3.40 -16.73 -8.28
C PRO A 59 -1.89 -16.46 -8.17
N PRO A 60 -1.35 -16.31 -6.94
CA PRO A 60 0.09 -16.19 -6.72
C PRO A 60 0.81 -17.50 -7.03
N GLN A 61 2.07 -17.42 -7.47
CA GLN A 61 2.93 -18.60 -7.55
C GLN A 61 3.20 -19.20 -6.17
N GLN A 62 3.32 -18.35 -5.14
CA GLN A 62 3.51 -18.74 -3.75
C GLN A 62 2.97 -17.66 -2.82
N VAL A 63 2.41 -18.12 -1.69
CA VAL A 63 2.05 -17.27 -0.54
C VAL A 63 3.04 -17.52 0.59
N PHE A 64 3.60 -16.43 1.13
CA PHE A 64 4.46 -16.43 2.30
C PHE A 64 3.76 -15.71 3.46
N VAL A 65 3.40 -16.44 4.48
CA VAL A 65 2.84 -15.91 5.72
C VAL A 65 3.99 -15.67 6.69
N VAL A 66 4.10 -14.46 7.21
CA VAL A 66 5.09 -14.11 8.23
C VAL A 66 4.36 -13.91 9.54
N ASP A 67 4.32 -14.98 10.32
CA ASP A 67 3.51 -15.04 11.53
C ASP A 67 4.31 -14.61 12.76
N SER A 68 3.78 -13.62 13.50
CA SER A 68 4.39 -13.11 14.73
C SER A 68 4.01 -13.94 15.95
N SER A 69 4.11 -15.26 15.84
CA SER A 69 3.79 -16.24 16.91
C SER A 69 2.33 -16.21 17.35
N SER A 70 1.40 -16.23 16.39
CA SER A 70 -0.04 -16.30 16.65
C SER A 70 -0.43 -17.57 17.39
N THR A 71 -1.41 -17.44 18.31
CA THR A 71 -1.95 -18.52 19.13
C THR A 71 -3.39 -18.90 18.79
N ASP A 72 -3.99 -18.25 17.79
CA ASP A 72 -5.38 -18.36 17.36
C ASP A 72 -5.63 -19.39 16.24
N GLY A 73 -4.62 -20.23 15.92
CA GLY A 73 -4.71 -21.22 14.84
C GLY A 73 -4.31 -20.70 13.45
N THR A 74 -3.99 -19.41 13.29
CA THR A 74 -3.57 -18.80 12.01
C THR A 74 -2.46 -19.59 11.31
N PRO A 75 -1.35 -20.01 11.96
CA PRO A 75 -0.30 -20.77 11.29
C PRO A 75 -0.77 -22.13 10.77
N ALA A 76 -1.66 -22.81 11.50
CA ALA A 76 -2.20 -24.10 11.09
C ALA A 76 -3.11 -23.96 9.85
N LEU A 77 -4.03 -23.00 9.88
CA LEU A 77 -4.91 -22.68 8.74
C LEU A 77 -4.11 -22.27 7.50
N SER A 78 -3.03 -21.50 7.69
CA SER A 78 -2.14 -21.08 6.58
C SER A 78 -1.46 -22.30 5.92
N ARG A 79 -0.91 -23.22 6.71
CA ARG A 79 -0.29 -24.44 6.18
C ARG A 79 -1.31 -25.35 5.50
N ALA A 80 -2.52 -25.46 6.04
CA ALA A 80 -3.61 -26.23 5.44
C ALA A 80 -4.05 -25.64 4.09
N ALA A 81 -3.93 -24.32 3.91
CA ALA A 81 -4.14 -23.63 2.63
C ALA A 81 -2.97 -23.75 1.64
N GLY A 82 -1.90 -24.46 1.97
CA GLY A 82 -0.70 -24.62 1.13
C GLY A 82 0.29 -23.46 1.19
N PHE A 83 0.16 -22.54 2.16
CA PHE A 83 1.04 -21.40 2.29
C PHE A 83 2.33 -21.74 3.02
N LYS A 84 3.45 -21.12 2.64
CA LYS A 84 4.69 -21.18 3.40
C LYS A 84 4.62 -20.24 4.59
N VAL A 85 4.88 -20.76 5.80
CA VAL A 85 4.77 -20.00 7.05
C VAL A 85 6.15 -19.83 7.67
N PHE A 86 6.58 -18.58 7.78
CA PHE A 86 7.72 -18.15 8.56
C PHE A 86 7.25 -17.65 9.92
N THR A 87 7.98 -17.94 10.97
CA THR A 87 7.65 -17.47 12.32
C THR A 87 8.70 -16.45 12.78
N VAL A 88 8.20 -15.36 13.32
CA VAL A 88 9.00 -14.27 13.90
C VAL A 88 8.53 -14.07 15.35
N ALA A 89 9.45 -13.83 16.28
CA ALA A 89 9.08 -13.51 17.64
C ALA A 89 8.41 -12.11 17.70
N PRO A 90 7.32 -11.93 18.49
CA PRO A 90 6.57 -10.67 18.51
C PRO A 90 7.42 -9.44 18.82
N GLU A 91 8.42 -9.59 19.69
CA GLU A 91 9.35 -8.51 20.05
C GLU A 91 10.33 -8.14 18.93
N LYS A 92 10.50 -8.99 17.93
CA LYS A 92 11.31 -8.75 16.73
C LYS A 92 10.50 -8.18 15.57
N PHE A 93 9.19 -8.13 15.70
CA PHE A 93 8.33 -7.58 14.64
C PHE A 93 8.65 -6.11 14.41
N ASN A 94 8.81 -5.77 13.15
CA ASN A 94 8.98 -4.41 12.63
C ASN A 94 8.34 -4.33 11.26
N HIS A 95 7.58 -3.29 10.98
CA HIS A 95 6.80 -3.20 9.74
C HIS A 95 7.68 -3.36 8.49
N GLY A 96 8.75 -2.59 8.36
CA GLY A 96 9.66 -2.70 7.22
C GLY A 96 10.59 -3.91 7.31
N GLY A 97 11.24 -4.08 8.47
CA GLY A 97 12.20 -5.18 8.68
C GLY A 97 11.60 -6.56 8.51
N THR A 98 10.37 -6.79 8.97
CA THR A 98 9.68 -8.07 8.81
C THR A 98 9.32 -8.34 7.35
N ARG A 99 8.86 -7.32 6.60
CA ARG A 99 8.60 -7.45 5.16
C ARG A 99 9.87 -7.78 4.38
N GLN A 100 10.96 -7.06 4.69
CA GLN A 100 12.25 -7.32 4.04
C GLN A 100 12.77 -8.71 4.37
N TRP A 101 12.76 -9.09 5.66
CA TRP A 101 13.22 -10.42 6.08
C TRP A 101 12.40 -11.53 5.41
N ALA A 102 11.08 -11.37 5.30
CA ALA A 102 10.23 -12.33 4.59
C ALA A 102 10.61 -12.50 3.13
N LEU A 103 10.88 -11.38 2.45
CA LEU A 103 11.33 -11.38 1.06
C LEU A 103 12.70 -12.07 0.93
N ASP A 104 13.64 -11.76 1.82
CA ASP A 104 14.98 -12.39 1.84
C ASP A 104 14.88 -13.91 2.04
N GLN A 105 14.00 -14.37 2.96
CA GLN A 105 13.74 -15.80 3.18
C GLN A 105 13.09 -16.46 1.95
N ALA A 106 12.16 -15.77 1.30
CA ALA A 106 11.50 -16.28 0.11
C ALA A 106 12.51 -16.44 -1.06
N LEU A 107 13.37 -15.46 -1.26
CA LEU A 107 14.42 -15.49 -2.28
C LEU A 107 15.45 -16.60 -2.03
N ALA A 108 15.83 -16.82 -0.76
CA ALA A 108 16.78 -17.88 -0.40
C ALA A 108 16.21 -19.31 -0.60
N GLN A 109 14.89 -19.48 -0.56
CA GLN A 109 14.24 -20.79 -0.64
C GLN A 109 13.68 -21.14 -2.02
N GLN A 110 13.67 -20.21 -2.97
CA GLN A 110 13.11 -20.42 -4.30
C GLN A 110 14.19 -20.36 -5.37
N ALA A 111 14.17 -21.29 -6.30
CA ALA A 111 15.13 -21.33 -7.41
C ALA A 111 14.91 -20.20 -8.44
N THR A 112 13.68 -19.72 -8.56
CA THR A 112 13.31 -18.65 -9.50
C THR A 112 12.49 -17.58 -8.79
N ALA A 113 12.93 -16.33 -8.90
CA ALA A 113 12.19 -15.19 -8.39
C ALA A 113 11.10 -14.76 -9.39
N PRO A 114 9.95 -14.29 -8.93
CA PRO A 114 8.89 -13.75 -9.78
C PRO A 114 9.24 -12.33 -10.26
N SER A 115 8.48 -11.80 -11.21
CA SER A 115 8.62 -10.41 -11.65
C SER A 115 8.14 -9.41 -10.57
N PHE A 116 7.17 -9.82 -9.75
CA PHE A 116 6.52 -8.95 -8.78
C PHE A 116 6.39 -9.59 -7.40
N VAL A 117 6.41 -8.76 -6.37
CA VAL A 117 5.99 -9.13 -5.02
C VAL A 117 4.78 -8.30 -4.63
N VAL A 118 3.74 -8.97 -4.11
CA VAL A 118 2.52 -8.34 -3.60
C VAL A 118 2.53 -8.43 -2.08
N TYR A 119 2.26 -7.33 -1.41
CA TYR A 119 2.01 -7.28 0.04
C TYR A 119 0.52 -7.08 0.29
N LEU A 120 -0.02 -7.86 1.22
CA LEU A 120 -1.41 -7.77 1.64
C LEU A 120 -1.48 -8.00 3.15
N THR A 121 -2.07 -7.07 3.91
CA THR A 121 -2.19 -7.25 5.36
C THR A 121 -3.32 -8.22 5.71
N GLN A 122 -3.23 -8.83 6.90
CA GLN A 122 -4.17 -9.85 7.38
C GLN A 122 -5.63 -9.37 7.50
N ASP A 123 -5.84 -8.07 7.59
CA ASP A 123 -7.14 -7.40 7.76
C ASP A 123 -7.63 -6.71 6.46
N ALA A 124 -6.88 -6.83 5.37
CA ALA A 124 -7.27 -6.36 4.05
C ALA A 124 -7.91 -7.50 3.26
N ILE A 125 -9.22 -7.49 3.11
CA ILE A 125 -9.97 -8.53 2.39
C ILE A 125 -10.17 -8.10 0.94
N LEU A 126 -9.70 -8.90 -0.02
CA LEU A 126 -9.87 -8.64 -1.45
C LEU A 126 -11.35 -8.49 -1.80
N ALA A 127 -11.74 -7.35 -2.39
CA ALA A 127 -13.13 -6.98 -2.59
C ALA A 127 -13.77 -7.66 -3.82
N GLN A 128 -12.95 -8.17 -4.75
CA GLN A 128 -13.43 -8.76 -6.00
C GLN A 128 -12.41 -9.75 -6.59
N PRO A 129 -12.85 -10.72 -7.42
CA PRO A 129 -11.97 -11.75 -7.97
C PRO A 129 -10.84 -11.24 -8.87
N LYS A 130 -10.94 -10.03 -9.41
CA LYS A 130 -9.92 -9.41 -10.27
C LYS A 130 -9.02 -8.40 -9.55
N ALA A 131 -9.10 -8.27 -8.22
CA ALA A 131 -8.38 -7.23 -7.49
C ALA A 131 -6.87 -7.29 -7.71
N ILE A 132 -6.26 -8.47 -7.60
CA ILE A 132 -4.81 -8.62 -7.82
C ILE A 132 -4.45 -8.44 -9.31
N HIS A 133 -5.26 -8.95 -10.22
CA HIS A 133 -5.06 -8.73 -11.65
C HIS A 133 -5.06 -7.23 -12.00
N GLN A 134 -6.01 -6.46 -11.47
CA GLN A 134 -6.09 -5.01 -11.65
C GLN A 134 -4.85 -4.30 -11.08
N LEU A 135 -4.38 -4.71 -9.90
CA LEU A 135 -3.18 -4.15 -9.31
C LEU A 135 -1.95 -4.38 -10.22
N LEU A 136 -1.77 -5.61 -10.68
CA LEU A 136 -0.63 -5.99 -11.53
C LEU A 136 -0.70 -5.38 -12.95
N SER A 137 -1.90 -5.05 -13.45
CA SER A 137 -2.04 -4.35 -14.74
C SER A 137 -1.41 -2.95 -14.73
N SER A 138 -1.20 -2.36 -13.56
CA SER A 138 -0.48 -1.09 -13.39
C SER A 138 0.95 -1.13 -13.97
N PHE A 139 1.55 -2.30 -14.05
CA PHE A 139 2.91 -2.50 -14.53
C PHE A 139 3.02 -2.68 -16.06
N GLN A 140 1.93 -2.52 -16.80
CA GLN A 140 1.99 -2.36 -18.26
C GLN A 140 2.77 -1.10 -18.65
N ASP A 141 2.73 -0.06 -17.82
CA ASP A 141 3.66 1.05 -17.92
C ASP A 141 5.01 0.65 -17.29
N PRO A 142 6.10 0.59 -18.08
CA PRO A 142 7.43 0.19 -17.58
C PRO A 142 8.02 1.17 -16.56
N HIS A 143 7.57 2.41 -16.52
CA HIS A 143 8.02 3.41 -15.56
C HIS A 143 7.41 3.21 -14.17
N VAL A 144 6.30 2.49 -14.05
CA VAL A 144 5.67 2.17 -12.77
C VAL A 144 6.48 1.10 -12.05
N ALA A 145 7.10 1.45 -10.92
CA ALA A 145 7.88 0.55 -10.09
C ALA A 145 7.08 -0.05 -8.93
N ALA A 146 6.05 0.65 -8.45
CA ALA A 146 5.17 0.18 -7.40
C ALA A 146 3.73 0.66 -7.63
N ALA A 147 2.77 -0.17 -7.21
CA ALA A 147 1.35 0.13 -7.29
C ALA A 147 0.65 -0.25 -5.98
N PHE A 148 -0.38 0.51 -5.59
CA PHE A 148 -1.20 0.17 -4.43
C PHE A 148 -2.69 0.31 -4.73
N GLY A 149 -3.49 -0.50 -4.04
CA GLY A 149 -4.92 -0.60 -4.27
C GLY A 149 -5.77 0.30 -3.38
N ARG A 150 -7.05 0.37 -3.74
CA ARG A 150 -8.09 1.10 -3.04
C ARG A 150 -8.47 0.39 -1.74
N GLN A 151 -8.55 1.15 -0.65
CA GLN A 151 -9.10 0.69 0.60
C GLN A 151 -10.53 1.20 0.77
N ILE A 152 -11.48 0.27 0.80
CA ILE A 152 -12.90 0.54 1.03
C ILE A 152 -13.17 0.35 2.53
N PRO A 153 -13.80 1.31 3.21
CA PRO A 153 -14.14 1.14 4.61
C PRO A 153 -15.18 0.04 4.79
N HIS A 154 -15.11 -0.72 5.90
CA HIS A 154 -16.17 -1.64 6.28
C HIS A 154 -17.50 -0.87 6.49
N SER A 155 -18.63 -1.52 6.24
CA SER A 155 -19.96 -0.89 6.30
C SER A 155 -20.29 -0.26 7.67
N GLN A 156 -19.69 -0.77 8.75
CA GLN A 156 -19.86 -0.27 10.11
C GLN A 156 -18.70 0.65 10.56
N ALA A 157 -17.84 1.08 9.65
CA ALA A 157 -16.73 1.96 10.01
C ALA A 157 -17.25 3.30 10.59
N PRO A 158 -16.65 3.81 11.68
CA PRO A 158 -16.98 5.14 12.17
C PRO A 158 -16.78 6.19 11.07
N TRP A 159 -17.58 7.25 11.10
CA TRP A 159 -17.60 8.26 10.03
C TRP A 159 -16.23 8.91 9.75
N LEU A 160 -15.40 9.13 10.78
CA LEU A 160 -14.03 9.66 10.62
C LEU A 160 -13.14 8.70 9.85
N GLU A 161 -13.29 7.41 10.10
CA GLU A 161 -12.53 6.37 9.40
C GLU A 161 -13.04 6.18 7.96
N ALA A 162 -14.36 6.17 7.77
CA ALA A 162 -14.95 6.12 6.43
C ALA A 162 -14.49 7.31 5.58
N HIS A 163 -14.53 8.54 6.15
CA HIS A 163 -14.00 9.73 5.48
C HIS A 163 -12.51 9.58 5.14
N ALA A 164 -11.69 9.07 6.07
CA ALA A 164 -10.26 8.89 5.82
C ALA A 164 -9.99 7.95 4.62
N ARG A 165 -10.78 6.89 4.47
CA ARG A 165 -10.68 6.00 3.31
C ARG A 165 -11.13 6.69 2.03
N HIS A 166 -12.29 7.35 2.02
CA HIS A 166 -12.77 8.07 0.82
C HIS A 166 -11.83 9.19 0.38
N TYR A 167 -11.23 9.92 1.33
CA TYR A 167 -10.30 11.01 1.03
C TYR A 167 -8.97 10.53 0.43
N ASN A 168 -8.40 9.46 1.01
CA ASN A 168 -7.08 8.97 0.60
C ASN A 168 -7.14 7.97 -0.56
N TYR A 169 -8.28 7.31 -0.76
CA TYR A 169 -8.49 6.26 -1.75
C TYR A 169 -9.73 6.56 -2.62
N PRO A 170 -9.68 7.61 -3.47
CA PRO A 170 -10.78 7.95 -4.36
C PRO A 170 -11.07 6.82 -5.36
N ASP A 171 -12.17 6.94 -6.09
CA ASP A 171 -12.57 5.97 -7.12
C ASP A 171 -11.84 6.12 -8.46
N THR A 172 -10.96 7.10 -8.56
CA THR A 172 -10.18 7.40 -9.76
C THR A 172 -8.72 7.05 -9.57
N SER A 173 -8.19 6.20 -10.43
CA SER A 173 -6.78 5.79 -10.44
C SER A 173 -5.86 6.94 -10.84
N ARG A 174 -4.63 6.94 -10.31
CA ARG A 174 -3.64 7.99 -10.60
C ARG A 174 -2.22 7.42 -10.63
N THR A 175 -1.43 7.83 -11.63
CA THR A 175 0.03 7.66 -11.62
C THR A 175 0.67 8.96 -11.16
N VAL A 176 1.70 8.87 -10.34
CA VAL A 176 2.50 10.00 -9.87
C VAL A 176 3.98 9.76 -10.14
N SER A 177 4.69 10.83 -10.42
CA SER A 177 6.13 10.90 -10.63
C SER A 177 6.77 11.94 -9.69
N LEU A 178 8.10 12.05 -9.71
CA LEU A 178 8.80 13.06 -8.92
C LEU A 178 8.33 14.50 -9.22
N GLN A 179 7.88 14.77 -10.43
CA GLN A 179 7.44 16.12 -10.84
C GLN A 179 6.17 16.55 -10.11
N ASP A 180 5.31 15.60 -9.73
CA ASP A 180 4.06 15.87 -9.00
C ASP A 180 4.26 16.40 -7.58
N LYS A 181 5.50 16.40 -7.07
CA LYS A 181 5.84 16.99 -5.75
C LYS A 181 5.51 18.48 -5.68
N HIS A 182 5.53 19.21 -6.78
CA HIS A 182 5.23 20.65 -6.82
C HIS A 182 3.76 20.94 -6.48
N THR A 183 2.85 20.00 -6.76
CA THR A 183 1.42 20.12 -6.47
C THR A 183 0.98 19.33 -5.24
N LEU A 184 1.58 18.17 -5.02
CA LEU A 184 1.18 17.23 -3.97
C LEU A 184 2.04 17.36 -2.69
N GLY A 185 3.22 17.98 -2.77
CA GLY A 185 4.16 17.99 -1.67
C GLY A 185 4.52 16.56 -1.24
N LEU A 186 4.69 16.34 0.06
CA LEU A 186 5.00 15.02 0.62
C LEU A 186 3.93 13.95 0.29
N LYS A 187 2.70 14.33 -0.04
CA LYS A 187 1.63 13.40 -0.44
C LYS A 187 1.95 12.64 -1.74
N VAL A 188 2.92 13.09 -2.54
CA VAL A 188 3.39 12.33 -3.70
C VAL A 188 3.94 10.95 -3.31
N CYS A 189 4.49 10.83 -2.06
CA CYS A 189 4.99 9.58 -1.49
C CYS A 189 3.91 8.76 -0.76
N PHE A 190 2.63 9.20 -0.81
CA PHE A 190 1.55 8.45 -0.18
C PHE A 190 1.41 7.07 -0.84
N PHE A 191 1.60 6.04 -0.05
CA PHE A 191 1.58 4.65 -0.46
C PHE A 191 1.05 3.79 0.69
N SER A 192 0.59 2.56 0.42
CA SER A 192 0.10 1.69 1.48
C SER A 192 0.30 0.21 1.17
N ASP A 193 1.12 -0.43 1.98
CA ASP A 193 1.37 -1.87 1.95
C ASP A 193 0.21 -2.73 2.51
N ALA A 194 -0.92 -2.11 2.85
CA ALA A 194 -2.13 -2.88 3.14
C ALA A 194 -2.59 -3.68 1.92
N PHE A 195 -2.39 -3.16 0.70
CA PHE A 195 -2.51 -3.87 -0.57
C PHE A 195 -1.64 -3.18 -1.62
N ALA A 196 -0.45 -3.71 -1.86
CA ALA A 196 0.54 -3.13 -2.75
C ALA A 196 1.31 -4.19 -3.56
N ALA A 197 1.83 -3.78 -4.70
CA ALA A 197 2.73 -4.58 -5.54
C ALA A 197 3.96 -3.78 -5.92
N TYR A 198 5.09 -4.47 -6.05
CA TYR A 198 6.37 -3.88 -6.45
C TYR A 198 7.00 -4.71 -7.56
N ARG A 199 7.68 -4.05 -8.51
CA ARG A 199 8.66 -4.74 -9.35
C ARG A 199 9.77 -5.24 -8.43
N LEU A 200 9.97 -6.55 -8.37
CA LEU A 200 10.89 -7.16 -7.41
C LEU A 200 12.32 -6.68 -7.62
N GLU A 201 12.79 -6.68 -8.85
CA GLU A 201 14.13 -6.21 -9.18
C GLU A 201 14.34 -4.75 -8.78
N THR A 202 13.39 -3.87 -9.10
CA THR A 202 13.49 -2.44 -8.74
C THR A 202 13.47 -2.23 -7.23
N LEU A 203 12.61 -2.98 -6.49
CA LEU A 203 12.60 -2.92 -5.03
C LEU A 203 13.96 -3.31 -4.44
N GLN A 204 14.59 -4.37 -4.95
CA GLN A 204 15.93 -4.82 -4.52
C GLN A 204 17.01 -3.78 -4.85
N GLN A 205 17.00 -3.20 -6.04
CA GLN A 205 17.94 -2.14 -6.46
C GLN A 205 17.86 -0.91 -5.56
N GLN A 206 16.67 -0.60 -5.01
CA GLN A 206 16.49 0.51 -4.05
C GLN A 206 16.83 0.14 -2.60
N GLY A 207 17.33 -1.08 -2.36
CA GLY A 207 17.74 -1.57 -1.05
C GLY A 207 16.59 -2.15 -0.21
N GLY A 208 15.41 -2.34 -0.81
CA GLY A 208 14.24 -2.93 -0.15
C GLY A 208 13.62 -2.06 0.93
N PHE A 209 12.98 -2.69 1.90
CA PHE A 209 12.33 -1.98 3.01
C PHE A 209 13.32 -1.56 4.10
N PRO A 210 13.10 -0.38 4.74
CA PRO A 210 13.92 0.05 5.86
C PRO A 210 13.74 -0.89 7.05
N LYS A 211 14.85 -1.34 7.63
CA LYS A 211 14.83 -2.33 8.72
C LYS A 211 14.48 -1.73 10.08
N HIS A 212 14.54 -0.42 10.21
CA HIS A 212 14.47 0.24 11.53
C HIS A 212 13.63 1.53 11.48
N VAL A 213 12.32 1.36 11.31
CA VAL A 213 11.34 2.46 11.36
C VAL A 213 10.15 2.02 12.21
N PRO A 214 9.50 2.92 12.96
CA PRO A 214 8.31 2.56 13.75
C PRO A 214 7.10 2.24 12.86
N LEU A 215 7.00 2.94 11.72
CA LEU A 215 6.02 2.75 10.64
C LEU A 215 6.50 3.56 9.42
N GLY A 216 5.72 3.55 8.30
CA GLY A 216 5.99 4.39 7.12
C GLY A 216 7.04 3.80 6.18
N GLU A 217 7.32 2.51 6.30
CA GLU A 217 8.18 1.74 5.42
C GLU A 217 7.75 1.85 3.96
N ASP A 218 6.46 1.90 3.71
CA ASP A 218 5.83 2.08 2.41
C ASP A 218 6.13 3.48 1.82
N THR A 219 5.94 4.52 2.61
CA THR A 219 6.29 5.92 2.25
C THR A 219 7.79 6.09 2.02
N PHE A 220 8.63 5.39 2.81
CA PHE A 220 10.07 5.40 2.64
C PHE A 220 10.48 4.81 1.27
N VAL A 221 9.97 3.62 0.93
CA VAL A 221 10.24 2.97 -0.36
C VAL A 221 9.67 3.81 -1.51
N ALA A 222 8.43 4.31 -1.38
CA ALA A 222 7.81 5.18 -2.37
C ALA A 222 8.67 6.42 -2.68
N GLY A 223 9.19 7.09 -1.64
CA GLY A 223 10.09 8.24 -1.81
C GLY A 223 11.39 7.86 -2.53
N LYS A 224 12.00 6.73 -2.21
CA LYS A 224 13.20 6.22 -2.88
C LYS A 224 12.95 5.95 -4.37
N LEU A 225 11.85 5.28 -4.70
CA LEU A 225 11.46 4.98 -6.07
C LEU A 225 11.26 6.26 -6.89
N LEU A 226 10.57 7.26 -6.34
CA LEU A 226 10.37 8.55 -7.01
C LEU A 226 11.69 9.29 -7.27
N LEU A 227 12.61 9.32 -6.29
CA LEU A 227 13.92 9.96 -6.43
C LEU A 227 14.81 9.26 -7.45
N SER A 228 14.59 7.97 -7.69
CA SER A 228 15.29 7.19 -8.71
C SER A 228 14.63 7.28 -10.10
N GLY A 229 13.66 8.18 -10.29
CA GLY A 229 13.02 8.46 -11.58
C GLY A 229 11.86 7.52 -11.94
N HIS A 230 11.42 6.64 -11.03
CA HIS A 230 10.26 5.78 -11.24
C HIS A 230 8.94 6.50 -10.93
N SER A 231 7.86 5.91 -11.41
CA SER A 231 6.49 6.32 -11.10
C SER A 231 5.82 5.36 -10.12
N LEU A 232 4.84 5.86 -9.37
CA LEU A 232 3.97 5.09 -8.50
C LEU A 232 2.54 5.13 -9.04
N ARG A 233 1.81 4.01 -8.94
CA ARG A 233 0.43 3.93 -9.38
C ARG A 233 -0.51 3.69 -8.19
N TYR A 234 -1.53 4.51 -8.03
CA TYR A 234 -2.73 4.19 -7.28
C TYR A 234 -3.75 3.59 -8.25
N GLU A 235 -4.20 2.36 -7.99
CA GLU A 235 -5.16 1.65 -8.85
C GLU A 235 -6.50 1.48 -8.12
N ALA A 236 -7.49 2.27 -8.50
CA ALA A 236 -8.79 2.32 -7.85
C ALA A 236 -9.63 1.05 -8.07
N LEU A 237 -9.41 0.33 -9.18
CA LEU A 237 -10.09 -0.92 -9.47
C LEU A 237 -9.51 -2.11 -8.69
N ALA A 238 -8.28 -1.99 -8.17
CA ALA A 238 -7.69 -2.98 -7.27
C ALA A 238 -8.14 -2.68 -5.84
N ALA A 239 -9.24 -3.26 -5.38
CA ALA A 239 -9.87 -2.87 -4.14
C ALA A 239 -9.82 -3.96 -3.05
N VAL A 240 -9.67 -3.50 -1.80
CA VAL A 240 -9.78 -4.30 -0.57
C VAL A 240 -10.73 -3.63 0.42
N TYR A 241 -11.44 -4.40 1.22
CA TYR A 241 -12.10 -3.91 2.43
C TYR A 241 -11.05 -3.84 3.54
N HIS A 242 -10.78 -2.62 4.01
CA HIS A 242 -9.79 -2.37 5.05
C HIS A 242 -10.09 -1.06 5.78
N SER A 243 -10.33 -1.12 7.06
CA SER A 243 -10.46 0.04 7.92
C SER A 243 -10.15 -0.31 9.38
N HIS A 244 -9.71 0.68 10.15
CA HIS A 244 -9.40 0.55 11.55
C HIS A 244 -10.41 1.32 12.40
N GLN A 245 -10.67 0.86 13.62
CA GLN A 245 -11.52 1.57 14.57
C GLN A 245 -10.64 2.14 15.70
N TYR A 246 -9.81 3.13 15.36
CA TYR A 246 -8.95 3.75 16.36
C TYR A 246 -9.74 4.63 17.34
N ASN A 247 -9.46 4.47 18.63
CA ASN A 247 -9.85 5.43 19.65
C ASN A 247 -8.87 6.61 19.70
N GLY A 248 -9.16 7.63 20.56
CA GLY A 248 -8.32 8.83 20.66
C GLY A 248 -6.87 8.54 21.06
N LEU A 249 -6.64 7.58 21.96
CA LEU A 249 -5.30 7.19 22.39
C LEU A 249 -4.52 6.53 21.24
N GLN A 250 -5.16 5.65 20.51
CA GLN A 250 -4.55 4.99 19.35
C GLN A 250 -4.22 5.99 18.22
N ASP A 251 -5.09 6.99 17.99
CA ASP A 251 -4.80 8.09 17.07
C ASP A 251 -3.57 8.89 17.49
N PHE A 252 -3.47 9.22 18.78
CA PHE A 252 -2.30 9.88 19.34
C PHE A 252 -1.03 9.04 19.12
N GLN A 253 -1.05 7.77 19.51
CA GLN A 253 0.09 6.86 19.44
C GLN A 253 0.57 6.65 18.01
N ARG A 254 -0.38 6.47 17.07
CA ARG A 254 -0.04 6.35 15.65
C ARG A 254 0.61 7.61 15.11
N MET A 255 0.09 8.78 15.47
CA MET A 255 0.66 10.05 15.03
C MET A 255 1.99 10.36 15.72
N PHE A 256 2.20 9.89 16.96
CA PHE A 256 3.49 9.93 17.62
C PHE A 256 4.54 9.14 16.80
N ASP A 257 4.24 7.90 16.44
CA ASP A 257 5.14 7.08 15.60
C ASP A 257 5.38 7.73 14.23
N THR A 258 4.36 8.37 13.62
CA THR A 258 4.51 9.14 12.38
C THR A 258 5.46 10.33 12.56
N GLY A 259 5.37 11.03 13.68
CA GLY A 259 6.30 12.12 14.03
C GLY A 259 7.73 11.65 14.19
N VAL A 260 7.94 10.50 14.85
CA VAL A 260 9.25 9.83 14.98
C VAL A 260 9.80 9.47 13.59
N PHE A 261 9.00 8.84 12.76
CA PHE A 261 9.38 8.46 11.39
C PHE A 261 9.87 9.67 10.57
N HIS A 262 9.11 10.77 10.59
CA HIS A 262 9.51 11.99 9.87
C HIS A 262 10.76 12.67 10.45
N ALA A 263 10.95 12.60 11.76
CA ALA A 263 12.16 13.16 12.39
C ALA A 263 13.42 12.35 12.04
N GLN A 264 13.28 11.05 11.89
CA GLN A 264 14.38 10.15 11.52
C GLN A 264 14.66 10.12 10.01
N ASN A 265 13.69 10.58 9.20
CA ASN A 265 13.80 10.60 7.74
C ASN A 265 13.63 12.04 7.20
N PRO A 266 14.47 13.01 7.60
CA PRO A 266 14.34 14.42 7.20
C PRO A 266 14.47 14.62 5.70
N TRP A 267 15.14 13.70 4.99
CA TRP A 267 15.28 13.71 3.54
C TRP A 267 13.94 13.68 2.81
N LEU A 268 12.90 13.03 3.38
CA LEU A 268 11.56 13.03 2.81
C LEU A 268 10.99 14.45 2.71
N GLN A 269 11.06 15.19 3.82
CA GLN A 269 10.57 16.58 3.83
C GLN A 269 11.44 17.51 2.98
N ALA A 270 12.76 17.30 2.98
CA ALA A 270 13.69 18.07 2.16
C ALA A 270 13.44 17.85 0.65
N SER A 271 13.13 16.62 0.23
CA SER A 271 12.93 16.27 -1.19
C SER A 271 11.55 16.60 -1.71
N PHE A 272 10.51 16.47 -0.87
CA PHE A 272 9.10 16.50 -1.31
C PHE A 272 8.28 17.62 -0.67
N GLY A 273 8.83 18.34 0.32
CA GLY A 273 8.13 19.39 1.05
C GLY A 273 7.44 18.92 2.33
N SER A 274 6.83 19.84 3.06
CA SER A 274 6.20 19.56 4.35
C SER A 274 4.79 18.96 4.21
N ALA A 275 4.34 18.25 5.26
CA ALA A 275 2.98 17.71 5.33
C ALA A 275 1.94 18.73 5.87
N GLU A 276 2.36 19.93 6.27
CA GLU A 276 1.51 20.88 7.03
C GLU A 276 0.29 21.38 6.25
N GLY A 277 0.44 21.68 4.97
CA GLY A 277 -0.68 22.11 4.10
C GLY A 277 -1.72 21.00 3.86
N GLU A 278 -1.32 19.74 3.93
CA GLU A 278 -2.22 18.60 3.77
C GLU A 278 -3.17 18.44 4.96
N GLY A 279 -2.70 18.67 6.18
CA GLY A 279 -3.54 18.60 7.39
C GLY A 279 -4.73 19.57 7.33
N LEU A 280 -4.52 20.80 6.82
CA LEU A 280 -5.60 21.78 6.68
C LEU A 280 -6.59 21.37 5.59
N ARG A 281 -6.09 20.89 4.42
CA ARG A 281 -6.96 20.35 3.36
C ARG A 281 -7.80 19.19 3.84
N TYR A 282 -7.20 18.28 4.56
CA TYR A 282 -7.87 17.12 5.14
C TYR A 282 -8.97 17.54 6.14
N THR A 283 -8.69 18.48 7.05
CA THR A 283 -9.66 18.98 8.01
C THR A 283 -10.86 19.68 7.34
N ARG A 284 -10.62 20.47 6.28
CA ARG A 284 -11.70 21.07 5.48
C ARG A 284 -12.57 20.01 4.80
N ALA A 285 -11.97 18.97 4.25
CA ALA A 285 -12.69 17.85 3.65
C ALA A 285 -13.52 17.09 4.69
N GLN A 286 -13.02 16.89 5.92
CA GLN A 286 -13.77 16.29 7.01
C GLN A 286 -15.02 17.12 7.39
N LEU A 287 -14.88 18.44 7.47
CA LEU A 287 -16.02 19.33 7.75
C LEU A 287 -17.08 19.24 6.65
N HIS A 288 -16.66 19.29 5.39
CA HIS A 288 -17.58 19.13 4.25
C HIS A 288 -18.29 17.78 4.28
N TYR A 289 -17.56 16.69 4.51
CA TYR A 289 -18.14 15.35 4.62
C TYR A 289 -19.18 15.24 5.74
N LEU A 290 -18.88 15.84 6.91
CA LEU A 290 -19.79 15.85 8.04
C LEU A 290 -21.09 16.61 7.72
N GLN A 291 -21.02 17.75 7.03
CA GLN A 291 -22.17 18.56 6.63
C GLN A 291 -23.07 17.82 5.63
N THR A 292 -22.47 17.05 4.71
CA THR A 292 -23.23 16.37 3.64
C THR A 292 -23.83 15.03 4.06
N HIS A 293 -23.30 14.38 5.13
CA HIS A 293 -23.69 13.00 5.51
C HIS A 293 -24.34 12.87 6.90
N LYS A 294 -24.54 13.94 7.64
CA LYS A 294 -25.08 13.89 9.00
C LYS A 294 -26.24 14.88 9.21
N SER A 295 -27.17 14.53 10.11
CA SER A 295 -28.21 15.46 10.56
C SER A 295 -27.61 16.62 11.36
N SER A 296 -28.35 17.74 11.49
CA SER A 296 -27.89 18.95 12.19
C SER A 296 -27.43 18.70 13.64
N VAL A 297 -28.14 17.87 14.39
CA VAL A 297 -27.75 17.49 15.77
C VAL A 297 -26.43 16.70 15.77
N SER A 298 -26.27 15.77 14.83
CA SER A 298 -25.03 15.00 14.68
C SER A 298 -23.85 15.86 14.19
N VAL A 299 -24.10 16.97 13.47
CA VAL A 299 -23.03 17.87 12.99
C VAL A 299 -22.32 18.54 14.16
N VAL A 300 -23.04 19.08 15.14
CA VAL A 300 -22.41 19.75 16.31
C VAL A 300 -21.52 18.79 17.08
N LEU A 301 -22.03 17.61 17.42
CA LEU A 301 -21.24 16.57 18.10
C LEU A 301 -20.08 16.08 17.22
N GLY A 302 -20.30 15.95 15.91
CA GLY A 302 -19.27 15.57 14.95
C GLY A 302 -18.15 16.58 14.84
N VAL A 303 -18.45 17.89 14.88
CA VAL A 303 -17.43 18.97 14.90
C VAL A 303 -16.61 18.90 16.18
N ALA A 304 -17.25 18.73 17.36
CA ALA A 304 -16.53 18.58 18.61
C ALA A 304 -15.59 17.36 18.59
N GLN A 305 -16.08 16.23 18.11
CA GLN A 305 -15.26 15.01 17.93
C GLN A 305 -14.09 15.24 16.95
N LEU A 306 -14.34 15.91 15.83
CA LEU A 306 -13.31 16.22 14.82
C LEU A 306 -12.20 17.09 15.41
N VAL A 307 -12.58 18.18 16.09
CA VAL A 307 -11.61 19.10 16.72
C VAL A 307 -10.77 18.35 17.75
N PHE A 308 -11.41 17.60 18.63
CA PHE A 308 -10.73 16.80 19.65
C PHE A 308 -9.75 15.78 19.04
N ARG A 309 -10.22 15.00 18.05
CA ARG A 309 -9.39 13.96 17.40
C ARG A 309 -8.23 14.57 16.62
N ASN A 310 -8.43 15.70 15.92
CA ASN A 310 -7.37 16.37 15.19
C ASN A 310 -6.36 17.03 16.12
N ALA A 311 -6.79 17.61 17.26
CA ALA A 311 -5.90 18.14 18.26
C ALA A 311 -5.00 17.06 18.89
N ILE A 312 -5.57 15.89 19.22
CA ILE A 312 -4.82 14.75 19.75
C ILE A 312 -3.81 14.24 18.71
N LYS A 313 -4.20 14.11 17.44
CA LYS A 313 -3.32 13.70 16.33
C LYS A 313 -2.17 14.69 16.16
N TRP A 314 -2.46 15.97 16.15
CA TRP A 314 -1.44 17.02 16.05
C TRP A 314 -0.45 16.96 17.22
N LEU A 315 -0.95 16.82 18.46
CA LEU A 315 -0.10 16.70 19.66
C LEU A 315 0.81 15.47 19.58
N GLY A 316 0.25 14.31 19.21
CA GLY A 316 1.04 13.08 19.01
C GLY A 316 2.16 13.30 18.01
N TYR A 317 1.85 13.85 16.83
CA TYR A 317 2.83 14.14 15.79
C TYR A 317 3.95 15.08 16.26
N ARG A 318 3.59 16.18 16.94
CA ARG A 318 4.57 17.15 17.47
C ARG A 318 5.50 16.52 18.50
N LEU A 319 4.95 15.75 19.44
CA LEU A 319 5.74 15.04 20.45
C LEU A 319 6.65 13.96 19.80
N GLY A 320 6.13 13.23 18.80
CA GLY A 320 6.93 12.28 18.04
C GLY A 320 8.12 12.92 17.33
N LYS A 321 7.92 14.10 16.72
CA LYS A 321 9.04 14.87 16.13
C LYS A 321 10.10 15.29 17.16
N MET A 322 9.71 15.42 18.42
CA MET A 322 10.59 15.80 19.54
C MET A 322 11.09 14.59 20.34
N HIS A 323 10.93 13.36 19.82
CA HIS A 323 11.25 12.13 20.55
C HIS A 323 12.67 12.06 21.12
N THR A 324 13.64 12.73 20.49
CA THR A 324 15.04 12.78 20.95
C THR A 324 15.21 13.54 22.28
N PHE A 325 14.27 14.45 22.62
CA PHE A 325 14.25 15.19 23.89
C PHE A 325 13.52 14.45 25.00
N LEU A 326 12.86 13.32 24.69
CA LEU A 326 12.09 12.55 25.63
C LEU A 326 12.86 11.30 26.09
N PRO A 327 12.76 10.90 27.37
CA PRO A 327 13.32 9.63 27.83
C PRO A 327 12.76 8.46 27.03
N ARG A 328 13.60 7.44 26.80
CA ARG A 328 13.21 6.25 26.02
C ARG A 328 11.98 5.53 26.57
N SER A 329 11.86 5.45 27.90
CA SER A 329 10.69 4.86 28.57
C SER A 329 9.38 5.62 28.23
N LEU A 330 9.46 6.95 28.16
CA LEU A 330 8.33 7.78 27.76
C LEU A 330 8.00 7.61 26.29
N ASN A 331 8.99 7.62 25.41
CA ASN A 331 8.80 7.33 24.00
C ASN A 331 8.07 5.99 23.79
N ARG A 332 8.51 4.94 24.50
CA ARG A 332 7.86 3.62 24.46
C ARG A 332 6.41 3.66 24.98
N ALA A 333 6.13 4.44 26.00
CA ALA A 333 4.77 4.58 26.55
C ALA A 333 3.83 5.31 25.58
N LEU A 334 4.34 6.33 24.88
CA LEU A 334 3.60 7.14 23.91
C LEU A 334 3.43 6.48 22.54
N ALA A 335 4.27 5.50 22.19
CA ALA A 335 4.28 4.85 20.88
C ALA A 335 3.15 3.81 20.75
N MET A 336 2.63 3.64 19.55
CA MET A 336 1.79 2.50 19.18
C MET A 336 2.66 1.26 19.01
N HIS A 337 3.80 1.38 18.35
CA HIS A 337 4.73 0.29 18.07
C HIS A 337 5.83 0.18 19.14
N LYS A 338 5.43 -0.32 20.33
CA LYS A 338 6.32 -0.44 21.50
C LYS A 338 7.58 -1.30 21.27
N PRO A 339 7.55 -2.41 20.49
CA PRO A 339 8.75 -3.22 20.21
C PRO A 339 9.88 -2.40 19.57
N TYR A 340 9.57 -1.42 18.73
CA TYR A 340 10.56 -0.53 18.13
C TYR A 340 11.50 0.11 19.18
N TRP A 341 10.97 0.49 20.34
CA TRP A 341 11.73 1.10 21.43
C TRP A 341 12.46 0.10 22.33
N SER A 342 12.19 -1.20 22.17
CA SER A 342 12.83 -2.26 22.97
C SER A 342 14.15 -2.72 22.36
N THR A 343 14.30 -2.74 21.04
CA THR A 343 15.42 -3.32 20.29
C THR A 343 16.60 -2.38 20.01
N ALA A 344 16.46 -1.05 20.20
CA ALA A 344 17.44 -0.05 19.79
C ALA A 344 18.71 0.08 20.67
N SER A 345 19.00 -0.88 21.60
CA SER A 345 20.21 -0.80 22.43
C SER A 345 21.48 -1.38 21.80
N SER A 346 21.38 -2.17 20.74
CA SER A 346 22.50 -2.91 20.16
C SER A 346 22.94 -2.50 18.75
N GLN A 347 22.28 -1.53 18.13
CA GLN A 347 22.55 -1.17 16.72
C GLN A 347 22.97 0.29 16.47
N GLN A 348 23.13 1.11 17.52
CA GLN A 348 23.73 2.45 17.38
C GLN A 348 25.26 2.46 17.47
N GLN A 349 25.90 1.30 17.50
CA GLN A 349 27.36 1.15 17.58
C GLN A 349 27.94 0.26 16.46
N ALA A 350 27.32 0.20 15.30
CA ALA A 350 27.92 -0.45 14.13
C ALA A 350 27.80 0.43 12.88
#